data_6ae60568e02657d4118477648c6fc34c
#
_entry.id   6ae60568e02657d4118477648c6fc34c
#
_cell.length_a   1.000
_cell.length_b   1.000
_cell.length_c   1.000
_cell.angle_alpha   90.00
_cell.angle_beta   90.00
_cell.angle_gamma   90.00
#
_symmetry.space_group_name_H-M   'P 1'
#
loop_
_entity.id
_entity.type
_entity.pdbx_description
1 polymer ?
#
loop_
_entity_poly.entity_id
_entity_poly.type
_entity_poly.pdbx_seq_one_letter_code
_entity_poly.pdbx_strand_id
1 'polypeptide(L)'
;MIINITNNDIELIKDMENKFPDIFLKHDILNDFLNNPYTKYLVYLIDNKVVGFINYHDIYDRVEIINFNVLSFFQNKHIGSALLKKLIEISLNNNKNNITLEVRVDNIKAIYLYEKFGFKNIALRKKYYNDVDGILMEKELIKMKDVYILGIESSCDETSFSIVKNGIIEISTVISSQIDIHRHYGGVVPEIASRAHIKNITFVIEECLNKANMTFDDITAIAVTHGPGLIGSLLVGVEAAKTLAFLYNKPLIPVHHIAGHIYANNLVKRLEFPLIALVISGGHTELIYMEKDYSFKKIGGTLDDAVGECYDKVGRVIGVEYPGGPVIDKLAHSGKPTYKLPLPLNDNTYNFSFSGLKSAVINLAHNEKQRGLELNKENLACSFQEIIIETLTKKTMRALKEYNVKNLILAGGVAANKGIREKFEKLCEEENINYTFPSIKYATDNAAMIASAGYYAYLEGRVSDLTLNSSSSIELK
;
A
#
# COMPACT_ATOMS: atom_id res chain seq x y z
N MET A 1 -26.13 -5.50 2.96
CA MET A 1 -25.21 -6.31 2.10
C MET A 1 -25.67 -6.23 0.66
N ILE A 2 -24.74 -6.18 -0.33
CA ILE A 2 -25.10 -6.21 -1.77
C ILE A 2 -24.64 -7.54 -2.35
N ILE A 3 -25.52 -8.22 -3.09
CA ILE A 3 -25.23 -9.48 -3.77
C ILE A 3 -25.75 -9.50 -5.21
N ASN A 4 -25.09 -10.29 -6.07
CA ASN A 4 -25.65 -10.67 -7.37
C ASN A 4 -26.58 -11.88 -7.15
N ILE A 5 -27.77 -11.84 -7.76
CA ILE A 5 -28.71 -12.96 -7.76
C ILE A 5 -28.14 -14.08 -8.65
N THR A 6 -28.19 -15.29 -8.14
CA THR A 6 -27.86 -16.55 -8.84
C THR A 6 -29.08 -17.46 -8.91
N ASN A 7 -28.98 -18.53 -9.67
CA ASN A 7 -30.06 -19.54 -9.77
C ASN A 7 -30.44 -20.19 -8.43
N ASN A 8 -29.62 -20.06 -7.40
CA ASN A 8 -29.89 -20.54 -6.05
C ASN A 8 -30.73 -19.58 -5.21
N ASP A 9 -30.93 -18.34 -5.68
CA ASP A 9 -31.53 -17.23 -4.91
C ASP A 9 -32.98 -16.95 -5.34
N ILE A 10 -33.73 -17.97 -5.81
CA ILE A 10 -35.10 -17.83 -6.32
C ILE A 10 -36.06 -17.21 -5.29
N GLU A 11 -35.85 -17.47 -4.00
CA GLU A 11 -36.65 -16.85 -2.95
C GLU A 11 -36.52 -15.34 -2.87
N LEU A 12 -35.33 -14.81 -3.17
CA LEU A 12 -35.09 -13.35 -3.22
C LEU A 12 -35.81 -12.73 -4.42
N ILE A 13 -35.92 -13.42 -5.55
CA ILE A 13 -36.68 -12.96 -6.71
C ILE A 13 -38.17 -12.85 -6.36
N LYS A 14 -38.73 -13.86 -5.68
CA LYS A 14 -40.10 -13.80 -5.18
C LYS A 14 -40.33 -12.70 -4.15
N ASP A 15 -39.36 -12.46 -3.26
CA ASP A 15 -39.41 -11.33 -2.31
C ASP A 15 -39.44 -9.98 -3.04
N MET A 16 -38.68 -9.85 -4.15
CA MET A 16 -38.72 -8.64 -5.00
C MET A 16 -40.09 -8.47 -5.67
N GLU A 17 -40.65 -9.51 -6.29
CA GLU A 17 -41.97 -9.48 -6.94
C GLU A 17 -43.05 -8.97 -5.99
N ASN A 18 -43.06 -9.48 -4.76
CA ASN A 18 -44.01 -9.09 -3.72
C ASN A 18 -43.85 -7.64 -3.26
N LYS A 19 -42.62 -7.12 -3.23
CA LYS A 19 -42.33 -5.79 -2.69
C LYS A 19 -42.38 -4.67 -3.72
N PHE A 20 -42.25 -4.99 -5.00
CA PHE A 20 -42.25 -4.04 -6.10
C PHE A 20 -43.30 -4.40 -7.18
N PRO A 21 -44.56 -4.67 -6.80
CA PRO A 21 -45.58 -5.21 -7.72
C PRO A 21 -45.80 -4.33 -8.95
N ASP A 22 -45.74 -2.98 -8.82
CA ASP A 22 -45.98 -2.08 -9.93
C ASP A 22 -44.95 -2.21 -11.06
N ILE A 23 -43.78 -2.76 -10.76
CA ILE A 23 -42.70 -2.96 -11.74
C ILE A 23 -42.87 -4.30 -12.43
N PHE A 24 -43.34 -5.28 -11.68
CA PHE A 24 -43.35 -6.70 -12.06
C PHE A 24 -44.67 -7.21 -12.59
N LEU A 25 -45.75 -6.43 -12.50
CA LEU A 25 -47.04 -6.76 -13.08
C LEU A 25 -47.04 -6.95 -14.62
N LYS A 26 -45.99 -6.41 -15.30
CA LYS A 26 -45.88 -6.43 -16.76
C LYS A 26 -44.87 -7.45 -17.31
N HIS A 27 -44.04 -8.04 -16.46
CA HIS A 27 -42.99 -8.95 -16.88
C HIS A 27 -42.82 -10.08 -15.88
N ASP A 28 -42.84 -11.31 -16.37
CA ASP A 28 -42.48 -12.50 -15.59
C ASP A 28 -40.96 -12.51 -15.39
N ILE A 29 -40.51 -11.96 -14.25
CA ILE A 29 -39.10 -11.77 -13.94
C ILE A 29 -38.38 -13.09 -13.80
N LEU A 30 -39.02 -14.03 -13.14
CA LEU A 30 -38.43 -15.35 -12.92
C LEU A 30 -38.16 -16.04 -14.25
N ASN A 31 -39.11 -15.95 -15.18
CA ASN A 31 -38.97 -16.51 -16.51
C ASN A 31 -37.90 -15.79 -17.33
N ASP A 32 -37.86 -14.43 -17.28
CA ASP A 32 -36.83 -13.66 -17.94
C ASP A 32 -35.45 -13.94 -17.36
N PHE A 33 -35.32 -13.98 -16.04
CA PHE A 33 -34.07 -14.34 -15.37
C PHE A 33 -33.55 -15.74 -15.73
N LEU A 34 -34.44 -16.73 -15.79
CA LEU A 34 -34.05 -18.10 -16.09
C LEU A 34 -33.73 -18.34 -17.58
N ASN A 35 -34.38 -17.62 -18.49
CA ASN A 35 -34.33 -17.90 -19.92
C ASN A 35 -33.50 -16.85 -20.71
N ASN A 36 -33.21 -15.68 -20.14
CA ASN A 36 -32.38 -14.65 -20.78
C ASN A 36 -31.00 -14.60 -20.14
N PRO A 37 -29.96 -15.07 -20.83
CA PRO A 37 -28.60 -15.14 -20.26
C PRO A 37 -27.98 -13.77 -19.98
N TYR A 38 -28.52 -12.71 -20.59
CA TYR A 38 -28.04 -11.34 -20.40
C TYR A 38 -28.64 -10.65 -19.19
N THR A 39 -29.80 -11.12 -18.68
CA THR A 39 -30.49 -10.51 -17.54
C THR A 39 -29.77 -10.84 -16.24
N LYS A 40 -29.43 -9.79 -15.48
CA LYS A 40 -28.75 -9.87 -14.18
C LYS A 40 -29.48 -9.00 -13.16
N TYR A 41 -29.37 -9.37 -11.89
CA TYR A 41 -29.93 -8.64 -10.76
C TYR A 41 -28.87 -8.40 -9.70
N LEU A 42 -28.72 -7.16 -9.27
CA LEU A 42 -27.93 -6.75 -8.12
C LEU A 42 -28.89 -6.27 -7.04
N VAL A 43 -28.89 -6.88 -5.87
CA VAL A 43 -29.83 -6.58 -4.79
C VAL A 43 -29.12 -6.08 -3.54
N TYR A 44 -29.78 -5.15 -2.83
CA TYR A 44 -29.36 -4.70 -1.51
C TYR A 44 -30.24 -5.36 -0.44
N LEU A 45 -29.61 -6.05 0.50
CA LEU A 45 -30.28 -6.77 1.59
C LEU A 45 -30.08 -6.06 2.93
N ILE A 46 -31.17 -5.96 3.70
CA ILE A 46 -31.16 -5.65 5.13
C ILE A 46 -31.96 -6.78 5.80
N ASP A 47 -31.39 -7.40 6.83
CA ASP A 47 -31.97 -8.54 7.55
C ASP A 47 -32.46 -9.66 6.60
N ASN A 48 -31.63 -9.98 5.60
CA ASN A 48 -31.91 -10.96 4.53
C ASN A 48 -33.15 -10.65 3.68
N LYS A 49 -33.65 -9.42 3.68
CA LYS A 49 -34.78 -8.97 2.86
C LYS A 49 -34.33 -7.95 1.84
N VAL A 50 -34.85 -8.04 0.62
CA VAL A 50 -34.55 -7.09 -0.45
C VAL A 50 -35.18 -5.73 -0.13
N VAL A 51 -34.36 -4.67 -0.11
CA VAL A 51 -34.80 -3.28 0.10
C VAL A 51 -34.54 -2.38 -1.10
N GLY A 52 -33.76 -2.84 -2.06
CA GLY A 52 -33.52 -2.18 -3.33
C GLY A 52 -32.79 -3.09 -4.31
N PHE A 53 -32.90 -2.82 -5.60
CA PHE A 53 -32.28 -3.62 -6.64
C PHE A 53 -31.97 -2.81 -7.90
N ILE A 54 -31.03 -3.32 -8.69
CA ILE A 54 -30.81 -2.95 -10.10
C ILE A 54 -30.98 -4.22 -10.92
N ASN A 55 -31.90 -4.19 -11.89
CA ASN A 55 -31.98 -5.14 -12.98
C ASN A 55 -31.25 -4.56 -14.18
N TYR A 56 -30.33 -5.31 -14.77
CA TYR A 56 -29.54 -4.87 -15.90
C TYR A 56 -29.27 -6.00 -16.88
N HIS A 57 -29.10 -5.63 -18.14
CA HIS A 57 -28.63 -6.52 -19.18
C HIS A 57 -27.12 -6.38 -19.33
N ASP A 58 -26.41 -7.50 -19.24
CA ASP A 58 -24.98 -7.62 -19.47
C ASP A 58 -24.73 -8.09 -20.90
N ILE A 59 -24.62 -7.14 -21.86
CA ILE A 59 -24.60 -7.41 -23.29
C ILE A 59 -23.21 -7.13 -23.85
N TYR A 60 -22.46 -8.16 -24.26
CA TYR A 60 -21.14 -8.08 -24.87
C TYR A 60 -20.20 -7.08 -24.14
N ASP A 61 -20.05 -5.87 -24.66
CA ASP A 61 -19.14 -4.83 -24.18
C ASP A 61 -19.84 -3.69 -23.42
N ARG A 62 -21.16 -3.77 -23.20
CA ARG A 62 -21.97 -2.74 -22.52
C ARG A 62 -22.91 -3.34 -21.47
N VAL A 63 -23.33 -2.48 -20.57
CA VAL A 63 -24.37 -2.78 -19.59
C VAL A 63 -25.55 -1.82 -19.80
N GLU A 64 -26.77 -2.34 -19.76
CA GLU A 64 -27.99 -1.54 -19.85
C GLU A 64 -28.81 -1.71 -18.58
N ILE A 65 -29.03 -0.63 -17.82
CA ILE A 65 -29.89 -0.66 -16.62
C ILE A 65 -31.33 -0.63 -17.11
N ILE A 66 -32.10 -1.70 -16.81
CA ILE A 66 -33.50 -1.86 -17.18
C ILE A 66 -34.41 -1.29 -16.10
N ASN A 67 -34.15 -1.68 -14.84
CA ASN A 67 -34.90 -1.22 -13.68
C ASN A 67 -33.95 -0.92 -12.51
N PHE A 68 -34.24 0.17 -11.79
CA PHE A 68 -33.48 0.55 -10.61
C PHE A 68 -34.44 1.12 -9.56
N ASN A 69 -34.62 0.40 -8.45
CA ASN A 69 -35.59 0.75 -7.44
C ASN A 69 -35.07 0.53 -6.02
N VAL A 70 -35.54 1.41 -5.12
CA VAL A 70 -35.32 1.31 -3.67
C VAL A 70 -36.65 1.59 -3.00
N LEU A 71 -37.05 0.72 -2.05
CA LEU A 71 -38.29 0.90 -1.29
C LEU A 71 -38.35 2.29 -0.65
N SER A 72 -39.51 2.93 -0.69
CA SER A 72 -39.73 4.32 -0.26
C SER A 72 -39.19 4.60 1.15
N PHE A 73 -39.41 3.69 2.09
CA PHE A 73 -38.90 3.79 3.47
C PHE A 73 -37.36 3.77 3.58
N PHE A 74 -36.69 3.22 2.57
CA PHE A 74 -35.23 3.08 2.54
C PHE A 74 -34.55 4.07 1.56
N GLN A 75 -35.32 4.95 0.91
CA GLN A 75 -34.76 6.04 0.10
C GLN A 75 -34.02 7.05 0.96
N ASN A 76 -33.10 7.82 0.36
CA ASN A 76 -32.22 8.81 1.02
C ASN A 76 -31.28 8.22 2.10
N LYS A 77 -31.11 6.89 2.15
CA LYS A 77 -30.16 6.18 3.02
C LYS A 77 -28.95 5.64 2.24
N HIS A 78 -28.59 6.28 1.15
CA HIS A 78 -27.45 5.94 0.29
C HIS A 78 -27.49 4.54 -0.38
N ILE A 79 -28.61 3.79 -0.27
CA ILE A 79 -28.74 2.45 -0.85
C ILE A 79 -28.64 2.48 -2.37
N GLY A 80 -29.34 3.41 -3.02
CA GLY A 80 -29.24 3.60 -4.47
C GLY A 80 -27.80 3.92 -4.92
N SER A 81 -27.12 4.82 -4.20
CA SER A 81 -25.72 5.14 -4.47
C SER A 81 -24.81 3.93 -4.33
N ALA A 82 -25.02 3.10 -3.31
CA ALA A 82 -24.22 1.90 -3.07
C ALA A 82 -24.43 0.83 -4.18
N LEU A 83 -25.68 0.63 -4.60
CA LEU A 83 -26.03 -0.29 -5.71
C LEU A 83 -25.39 0.18 -7.02
N LEU A 84 -25.52 1.46 -7.36
CA LEU A 84 -24.98 2.01 -8.60
C LEU A 84 -23.44 1.98 -8.62
N LYS A 85 -22.80 2.30 -7.49
CA LYS A 85 -21.35 2.18 -7.34
C LYS A 85 -20.89 0.73 -7.56
N LYS A 86 -21.62 -0.24 -7.00
CA LYS A 86 -21.29 -1.67 -7.15
C LYS A 86 -21.47 -2.15 -8.58
N LEU A 87 -22.51 -1.68 -9.30
CA LEU A 87 -22.70 -2.02 -10.70
C LEU A 87 -21.58 -1.45 -11.58
N ILE A 88 -21.14 -0.20 -11.34
CA ILE A 88 -20.02 0.42 -12.04
C ILE A 88 -18.74 -0.40 -11.80
N GLU A 89 -18.46 -0.79 -10.58
CA GLU A 89 -17.31 -1.64 -10.22
C GLU A 89 -17.34 -2.98 -10.97
N ILE A 90 -18.48 -3.68 -10.96
CA ILE A 90 -18.67 -4.97 -11.66
C ILE A 90 -18.45 -4.77 -13.16
N SER A 91 -19.02 -3.71 -13.74
CA SER A 91 -18.91 -3.43 -15.17
C SER A 91 -17.47 -3.13 -15.60
N LEU A 92 -16.72 -2.38 -14.79
CA LEU A 92 -15.28 -2.14 -15.01
C LEU A 92 -14.48 -3.45 -14.95
N ASN A 93 -14.71 -4.29 -13.93
CA ASN A 93 -14.03 -5.56 -13.76
C ASN A 93 -14.34 -6.55 -14.90
N ASN A 94 -15.56 -6.50 -15.45
CA ASN A 94 -15.99 -7.32 -16.59
C ASN A 94 -15.64 -6.68 -17.94
N ASN A 95 -14.78 -5.67 -17.96
CA ASN A 95 -14.29 -5.05 -19.18
C ASN A 95 -15.37 -4.42 -20.07
N LYS A 96 -16.45 -3.89 -19.48
CA LYS A 96 -17.47 -3.15 -20.24
C LYS A 96 -16.98 -1.76 -20.63
N ASN A 97 -17.48 -1.26 -21.77
CA ASN A 97 -17.11 0.06 -22.28
C ASN A 97 -18.02 1.17 -21.75
N ASN A 98 -19.30 0.87 -21.52
CA ASN A 98 -20.28 1.85 -21.05
C ASN A 98 -21.42 1.20 -20.25
N ILE A 99 -22.14 2.06 -19.52
CA ILE A 99 -23.42 1.74 -18.89
C ILE A 99 -24.44 2.75 -19.44
N THR A 100 -25.55 2.23 -19.96
CA THR A 100 -26.67 3.04 -20.44
C THR A 100 -27.91 2.82 -19.59
N LEU A 101 -28.79 3.81 -19.58
CA LEU A 101 -30.10 3.73 -18.93
C LEU A 101 -31.09 4.70 -19.58
N GLU A 102 -32.37 4.45 -19.37
CA GLU A 102 -33.45 5.37 -19.73
C GLU A 102 -34.16 5.84 -18.48
N VAL A 103 -34.42 7.13 -18.37
CA VAL A 103 -35.09 7.75 -17.23
C VAL A 103 -36.10 8.77 -17.69
N ARG A 104 -37.25 8.84 -17.00
CA ARG A 104 -38.28 9.84 -17.27
C ARG A 104 -37.74 11.25 -16.99
N VAL A 105 -38.07 12.23 -17.86
CA VAL A 105 -37.62 13.64 -17.71
C VAL A 105 -38.09 14.28 -16.38
N ASP A 106 -39.21 13.81 -15.82
CA ASP A 106 -39.76 14.29 -14.55
C ASP A 106 -39.18 13.62 -13.30
N ASN A 107 -38.34 12.59 -13.45
CA ASN A 107 -37.70 11.92 -12.35
C ASN A 107 -36.36 12.59 -11.95
N ILE A 108 -36.48 13.84 -11.49
CA ILE A 108 -35.33 14.70 -11.15
C ILE A 108 -34.36 14.03 -10.13
N LYS A 109 -34.92 13.26 -9.16
CA LYS A 109 -34.10 12.58 -8.14
C LYS A 109 -33.20 11.50 -8.74
N ALA A 110 -33.72 10.72 -9.69
CA ALA A 110 -32.94 9.69 -10.36
C ALA A 110 -31.89 10.32 -11.28
N ILE A 111 -32.28 11.34 -12.06
CA ILE A 111 -31.36 12.08 -12.95
C ILE A 111 -30.18 12.63 -12.13
N TYR A 112 -30.46 13.34 -11.02
CA TYR A 112 -29.41 13.85 -10.14
C TYR A 112 -28.46 12.75 -9.61
N LEU A 113 -29.02 11.59 -9.24
CA LEU A 113 -28.20 10.45 -8.81
C LEU A 113 -27.26 9.99 -9.94
N TYR A 114 -27.79 9.81 -11.15
CA TYR A 114 -26.99 9.36 -12.30
C TYR A 114 -25.91 10.37 -12.68
N GLU A 115 -26.24 11.66 -12.72
CA GLU A 115 -25.28 12.74 -13.00
C GLU A 115 -24.14 12.78 -11.97
N LYS A 116 -24.45 12.59 -10.67
CA LYS A 116 -23.45 12.48 -9.60
C LYS A 116 -22.48 11.33 -9.83
N PHE A 117 -22.91 10.26 -10.49
CA PHE A 117 -22.06 9.12 -10.86
C PHE A 117 -21.43 9.25 -12.26
N GLY A 118 -21.56 10.40 -12.90
CA GLY A 118 -20.93 10.74 -14.17
C GLY A 118 -21.66 10.24 -15.41
N PHE A 119 -22.96 9.93 -15.30
CA PHE A 119 -23.80 9.71 -16.47
C PHE A 119 -24.10 11.05 -17.15
N LYS A 120 -24.12 11.05 -18.48
CA LYS A 120 -24.43 12.21 -19.31
C LYS A 120 -25.67 11.95 -20.14
N ASN A 121 -26.44 13.01 -20.39
CA ASN A 121 -27.60 12.96 -21.28
C ASN A 121 -27.13 12.81 -22.74
N ILE A 122 -27.53 11.74 -23.40
CA ILE A 122 -27.15 11.44 -24.79
C ILE A 122 -28.25 11.81 -25.76
N ALA A 123 -29.51 11.45 -25.45
CA ALA A 123 -30.64 11.68 -26.31
C ALA A 123 -31.95 11.85 -25.52
N LEU A 124 -32.85 12.63 -26.09
CA LEU A 124 -34.24 12.75 -25.66
C LEU A 124 -35.12 11.85 -26.52
N ARG A 125 -35.87 10.95 -25.90
CA ARG A 125 -36.85 10.07 -26.56
C ARG A 125 -38.27 10.57 -26.28
N LYS A 126 -38.88 11.22 -27.25
CA LYS A 126 -40.23 11.80 -27.12
C LYS A 126 -41.27 10.72 -26.86
N LYS A 127 -42.13 10.94 -25.85
CA LYS A 127 -43.25 10.06 -25.45
C LYS A 127 -42.85 8.62 -25.19
N TYR A 128 -41.62 8.40 -24.72
CA TYR A 128 -41.09 7.04 -24.45
C TYR A 128 -41.85 6.33 -23.35
N TYR A 129 -42.28 7.08 -22.35
CA TYR A 129 -43.10 6.59 -21.24
C TYR A 129 -44.57 7.06 -21.44
N ASN A 130 -45.23 6.58 -22.47
CA ASN A 130 -46.57 7.03 -22.93
C ASN A 130 -46.55 8.53 -23.27
N ASP A 131 -47.09 9.39 -22.38
CA ASP A 131 -47.16 10.83 -22.62
C ASP A 131 -45.94 11.61 -22.06
N VAL A 132 -44.98 10.94 -21.42
CA VAL A 132 -43.77 11.55 -20.83
C VAL A 132 -42.53 11.18 -21.63
N ASP A 133 -41.69 12.17 -21.87
CA ASP A 133 -40.42 11.96 -22.56
C ASP A 133 -39.43 11.14 -21.66
N GLY A 134 -38.56 10.39 -22.31
CA GLY A 134 -37.44 9.68 -21.68
C GLY A 134 -36.11 10.34 -22.06
N ILE A 135 -35.19 10.34 -21.14
CA ILE A 135 -33.79 10.72 -21.38
C ILE A 135 -32.97 9.43 -21.43
N LEU A 136 -32.24 9.21 -22.52
CA LEU A 136 -31.18 8.23 -22.59
C LEU A 136 -29.93 8.84 -21.94
N MET A 137 -29.43 8.19 -20.88
CA MET A 137 -28.19 8.59 -20.23
C MET A 137 -27.13 7.50 -20.38
N GLU A 138 -25.88 7.90 -20.51
CA GLU A 138 -24.74 7.02 -20.65
C GLU A 138 -23.61 7.43 -19.72
N LYS A 139 -22.95 6.43 -19.16
CA LYS A 139 -21.67 6.58 -18.53
C LYS A 139 -20.62 5.76 -19.28
N GLU A 140 -19.68 6.45 -19.90
CA GLU A 140 -18.49 5.80 -20.43
C GLU A 140 -17.65 5.23 -19.26
N LEU A 141 -17.32 3.95 -19.37
CA LEU A 141 -16.42 3.28 -18.47
C LEU A 141 -14.99 3.41 -19.05
N ILE A 142 -14.34 4.51 -18.71
CA ILE A 142 -12.97 4.72 -19.13
C ILE A 142 -12.13 3.65 -18.39
N LYS A 143 -11.71 2.63 -19.10
CA LYS A 143 -10.63 1.76 -18.62
C LYS A 143 -9.41 2.65 -18.48
N MET A 144 -8.99 2.93 -17.27
CA MET A 144 -7.65 3.43 -17.10
C MET A 144 -6.71 2.36 -17.68
N LYS A 145 -5.94 2.75 -18.68
CA LYS A 145 -4.89 1.86 -19.23
C LYS A 145 -4.03 1.42 -18.06
N ASP A 146 -3.78 0.12 -17.96
CA ASP A 146 -2.88 -0.39 -16.92
C ASP A 146 -1.55 0.36 -16.98
N VAL A 147 -1.08 0.81 -15.83
CA VAL A 147 0.18 1.53 -15.68
C VAL A 147 1.21 0.58 -15.09
N TYR A 148 2.25 0.30 -15.84
CA TYR A 148 3.36 -0.55 -15.45
C TYR A 148 4.58 0.32 -15.11
N ILE A 149 4.99 0.33 -13.86
CA ILE A 149 6.18 1.06 -13.41
C ILE A 149 7.34 0.10 -13.24
N LEU A 150 8.45 0.38 -13.93
CA LEU A 150 9.73 -0.26 -13.68
C LEU A 150 10.43 0.49 -12.55
N GLY A 151 10.56 -0.14 -11.38
CA GLY A 151 11.29 0.39 -10.23
C GLY A 151 12.75 -0.03 -10.24
N ILE A 152 13.62 0.86 -9.78
CA ILE A 152 15.06 0.63 -9.63
C ILE A 152 15.47 1.05 -8.23
N GLU A 153 16.07 0.11 -7.47
CA GLU A 153 16.62 0.34 -6.14
C GLU A 153 18.09 -0.03 -6.11
N SER A 154 18.93 0.93 -5.67
CA SER A 154 20.37 0.73 -5.51
C SER A 154 20.97 1.61 -4.41
N SER A 155 20.16 2.05 -3.43
CA SER A 155 20.57 3.06 -2.47
C SER A 155 21.61 2.59 -1.44
N CYS A 156 21.74 1.29 -1.22
CA CYS A 156 22.64 0.71 -0.22
C CYS A 156 23.40 -0.50 -0.77
N ASP A 157 23.01 -1.71 -0.42
CA ASP A 157 23.70 -2.96 -0.78
C ASP A 157 22.80 -3.95 -1.54
N GLU A 158 21.61 -3.57 -1.95
CA GLU A 158 20.71 -4.31 -2.85
C GLU A 158 20.65 -3.68 -4.25
N THR A 159 20.99 -4.45 -5.28
CA THR A 159 20.65 -4.10 -6.67
C THR A 159 19.32 -4.75 -7.01
N SER A 160 18.27 -3.96 -7.19
CA SER A 160 16.94 -4.52 -7.43
C SER A 160 16.21 -3.83 -8.58
N PHE A 161 15.47 -4.63 -9.36
CA PHE A 161 14.50 -4.19 -10.36
C PHE A 161 13.16 -4.86 -10.11
N SER A 162 12.09 -4.13 -10.32
CA SER A 162 10.72 -4.65 -10.19
C SER A 162 9.76 -4.00 -11.17
N ILE A 163 8.79 -4.76 -11.63
CA ILE A 163 7.66 -4.24 -12.40
C ILE A 163 6.41 -4.35 -11.52
N VAL A 164 5.78 -3.20 -11.26
CA VAL A 164 4.53 -3.13 -10.51
C VAL A 164 3.44 -2.50 -11.36
N LYS A 165 2.30 -3.19 -11.40
CA LYS A 165 1.10 -2.75 -12.12
C LYS A 165 0.22 -1.95 -11.17
N ASN A 166 -0.19 -0.75 -11.60
CA ASN A 166 -1.14 0.13 -10.89
C ASN A 166 -0.76 0.41 -9.42
N GLY A 167 0.53 0.35 -9.11
CA GLY A 167 1.08 0.64 -7.79
C GLY A 167 0.83 -0.41 -6.70
N ILE A 168 0.11 -1.50 -7.00
CA ILE A 168 -0.34 -2.49 -6.00
C ILE A 168 -0.07 -3.94 -6.37
N ILE A 169 0.12 -4.26 -7.65
CA ILE A 169 0.32 -5.64 -8.12
C ILE A 169 1.76 -5.80 -8.59
N GLU A 170 2.54 -6.55 -7.84
CA GLU A 170 3.87 -6.96 -8.27
C GLU A 170 3.76 -7.98 -9.40
N ILE A 171 4.38 -7.68 -10.55
CA ILE A 171 4.48 -8.58 -11.70
C ILE A 171 5.77 -9.39 -11.61
N SER A 172 6.89 -8.71 -11.33
CA SER A 172 8.20 -9.33 -11.19
C SER A 172 9.07 -8.50 -10.26
N THR A 173 9.90 -9.17 -9.47
CA THR A 173 10.97 -8.54 -8.68
C THR A 173 12.20 -9.43 -8.72
N VAL A 174 13.35 -8.82 -8.94
CA VAL A 174 14.66 -9.45 -8.84
C VAL A 174 15.55 -8.61 -7.95
N ILE A 175 16.21 -9.27 -7.00
CA ILE A 175 17.10 -8.64 -6.02
C ILE A 175 18.45 -9.39 -6.06
N SER A 176 19.53 -8.64 -6.24
CA SER A 176 20.90 -9.11 -6.05
C SER A 176 21.45 -8.45 -4.78
N SER A 177 21.42 -9.18 -3.66
CA SER A 177 21.91 -8.68 -2.37
C SER A 177 23.41 -8.89 -2.22
N GLN A 178 24.05 -7.96 -1.55
CA GLN A 178 25.48 -7.96 -1.27
C GLN A 178 25.79 -8.27 0.21
N ILE A 179 24.77 -8.71 0.98
CA ILE A 179 24.89 -8.99 2.42
C ILE A 179 26.07 -9.94 2.70
N ASP A 180 26.26 -11.00 1.91
CA ASP A 180 27.35 -11.95 2.10
C ASP A 180 28.74 -11.32 1.90
N ILE A 181 28.85 -10.35 0.98
CA ILE A 181 30.09 -9.60 0.78
C ILE A 181 30.36 -8.72 2.00
N HIS A 182 29.36 -7.98 2.45
CA HIS A 182 29.49 -7.00 3.53
C HIS A 182 29.60 -7.64 4.92
N ARG A 183 29.12 -8.87 5.08
CA ARG A 183 29.30 -9.66 6.33
C ARG A 183 30.77 -9.77 6.73
N HIS A 184 31.67 -9.95 5.76
CA HIS A 184 33.13 -10.04 6.03
C HIS A 184 33.71 -8.75 6.59
N TYR A 185 33.06 -7.60 6.35
CA TYR A 185 33.51 -6.30 6.83
C TYR A 185 32.76 -5.84 8.08
N GLY A 186 31.75 -6.63 8.52
CA GLY A 186 30.89 -6.29 9.65
C GLY A 186 29.96 -5.10 9.40
N GLY A 187 29.66 -4.79 8.14
CA GLY A 187 28.78 -3.70 7.71
C GLY A 187 29.06 -3.25 6.29
N VAL A 188 28.20 -2.41 5.74
CA VAL A 188 28.29 -1.97 4.36
C VAL A 188 29.52 -1.08 4.12
N VAL A 189 30.28 -1.39 3.07
CA VAL A 189 31.41 -0.59 2.59
C VAL A 189 31.00 0.10 1.29
N PRO A 190 30.84 1.44 1.28
CA PRO A 190 30.23 2.17 0.15
C PRO A 190 30.89 1.95 -1.21
N GLU A 191 32.22 1.91 -1.27
CA GLU A 191 32.96 1.70 -2.52
C GLU A 191 32.74 0.29 -3.08
N ILE A 192 32.70 -0.72 -2.21
CA ILE A 192 32.46 -2.11 -2.60
C ILE A 192 31.02 -2.23 -3.12
N ALA A 193 30.05 -1.63 -2.43
CA ALA A 193 28.65 -1.63 -2.83
C ALA A 193 28.48 -1.02 -4.23
N SER A 194 29.04 0.16 -4.48
CA SER A 194 28.95 0.82 -5.79
C SER A 194 29.50 -0.03 -6.92
N ARG A 195 30.65 -0.68 -6.72
CA ARG A 195 31.26 -1.57 -7.73
C ARG A 195 30.42 -2.81 -7.99
N ALA A 196 29.78 -3.36 -6.97
CA ALA A 196 28.91 -4.54 -7.12
C ALA A 196 27.63 -4.16 -7.91
N HIS A 197 27.03 -3.00 -7.66
CA HIS A 197 25.89 -2.51 -8.46
C HIS A 197 26.24 -2.44 -9.95
N ILE A 198 27.38 -1.88 -10.34
CA ILE A 198 27.80 -1.79 -11.73
C ILE A 198 27.90 -3.18 -12.39
N LYS A 199 28.36 -4.17 -11.65
CA LYS A 199 28.50 -5.55 -12.19
C LYS A 199 27.15 -6.24 -12.39
N ASN A 200 26.18 -5.96 -11.53
CA ASN A 200 24.96 -6.74 -11.45
C ASN A 200 23.78 -6.09 -12.18
N ILE A 201 23.78 -4.77 -12.39
CA ILE A 201 22.60 -4.02 -12.81
C ILE A 201 21.99 -4.50 -14.13
N THR A 202 22.82 -4.85 -15.13
CA THR A 202 22.34 -5.34 -16.43
C THR A 202 21.70 -6.73 -16.33
N PHE A 203 22.28 -7.62 -15.54
CA PHE A 203 21.74 -8.97 -15.35
C PHE A 203 20.41 -8.94 -14.59
N VAL A 204 20.32 -8.09 -13.55
CA VAL A 204 19.10 -7.97 -12.71
C VAL A 204 17.93 -7.43 -13.51
N ILE A 205 18.14 -6.44 -14.40
CA ILE A 205 17.07 -5.91 -15.24
C ILE A 205 16.61 -6.93 -16.29
N GLU A 206 17.54 -7.62 -16.97
CA GLU A 206 17.21 -8.67 -17.94
C GLU A 206 16.38 -9.78 -17.27
N GLU A 207 16.81 -10.26 -16.13
CA GLU A 207 16.08 -11.28 -15.37
C GLU A 207 14.68 -10.80 -14.95
N CYS A 208 14.56 -9.54 -14.54
CA CYS A 208 13.27 -8.95 -14.15
C CYS A 208 12.27 -8.92 -15.31
N LEU A 209 12.69 -8.46 -16.49
CA LEU A 209 11.87 -8.43 -17.70
C LEU A 209 11.50 -9.85 -18.17
N ASN A 210 12.47 -10.76 -18.18
CA ASN A 210 12.24 -12.15 -18.57
C ASN A 210 11.24 -12.85 -17.66
N LYS A 211 11.36 -12.67 -16.33
CA LYS A 211 10.38 -13.20 -15.35
C LYS A 211 8.97 -12.63 -15.53
N ALA A 212 8.89 -11.37 -15.94
CA ALA A 212 7.62 -10.72 -16.23
C ALA A 212 7.02 -11.14 -17.59
N ASN A 213 7.82 -11.74 -18.47
CA ASN A 213 7.52 -11.92 -19.89
C ASN A 213 7.09 -10.61 -20.56
N MET A 214 7.83 -9.54 -20.27
CA MET A 214 7.58 -8.18 -20.74
C MET A 214 8.82 -7.58 -21.39
N THR A 215 8.60 -6.54 -22.18
CA THR A 215 9.64 -5.72 -22.81
C THR A 215 9.55 -4.27 -22.30
N PHE A 216 10.51 -3.43 -22.67
CA PHE A 216 10.45 -2.00 -22.33
C PHE A 216 9.27 -1.27 -22.98
N ASP A 217 8.70 -1.80 -24.08
CA ASP A 217 7.52 -1.21 -24.72
C ASP A 217 6.28 -1.28 -23.81
N ASP A 218 6.19 -2.32 -22.99
CA ASP A 218 5.10 -2.53 -22.05
C ASP A 218 5.18 -1.61 -20.82
N ILE A 219 6.37 -1.04 -20.53
CA ILE A 219 6.59 -0.17 -19.39
C ILE A 219 6.03 1.22 -19.66
N THR A 220 5.30 1.76 -18.68
CA THR A 220 4.70 3.11 -18.75
C THR A 220 5.68 4.18 -18.30
N ALA A 221 6.38 3.98 -17.19
CA ALA A 221 7.36 4.91 -16.63
C ALA A 221 8.45 4.18 -15.85
N ILE A 222 9.59 4.84 -15.63
CA ILE A 222 10.74 4.30 -14.90
C ILE A 222 10.89 5.10 -13.62
N ALA A 223 10.81 4.42 -12.47
CA ALA A 223 10.98 4.99 -11.15
C ALA A 223 12.32 4.57 -10.55
N VAL A 224 13.04 5.50 -9.94
CA VAL A 224 14.36 5.22 -9.37
C VAL A 224 14.53 5.92 -8.03
N THR A 225 15.16 5.24 -7.10
CA THR A 225 15.61 5.86 -5.86
C THR A 225 16.72 6.85 -6.16
N HIS A 226 16.45 8.13 -5.88
CA HIS A 226 17.46 9.19 -6.06
C HIS A 226 18.06 9.69 -4.75
N GLY A 227 17.57 9.18 -3.62
CA GLY A 227 18.04 9.48 -2.27
C GLY A 227 16.95 9.27 -1.20
N PRO A 228 17.33 9.33 0.09
CA PRO A 228 18.71 9.26 0.60
C PRO A 228 19.37 7.90 0.40
N GLY A 229 20.71 7.84 0.53
CA GLY A 229 21.47 6.59 0.40
C GLY A 229 22.97 6.82 0.14
N LEU A 230 23.70 5.75 -0.16
CA LEU A 230 25.10 5.80 -0.52
C LEU A 230 25.27 6.44 -1.91
N ILE A 231 25.91 7.59 -2.00
CA ILE A 231 25.95 8.40 -3.22
C ILE A 231 26.46 7.62 -4.44
N GLY A 232 27.52 6.81 -4.30
CA GLY A 232 28.07 6.02 -5.39
C GLY A 232 27.12 4.91 -5.85
N SER A 233 26.37 4.29 -4.93
CA SER A 233 25.37 3.29 -5.21
C SER A 233 24.14 3.90 -5.91
N LEU A 234 23.62 5.00 -5.39
CA LEU A 234 22.52 5.77 -5.99
C LEU A 234 22.83 6.22 -7.43
N LEU A 235 24.05 6.69 -7.68
CA LEU A 235 24.49 7.11 -9.02
C LEU A 235 24.34 5.98 -10.04
N VAL A 236 24.67 4.76 -9.69
CA VAL A 236 24.53 3.62 -10.62
C VAL A 236 23.09 3.41 -11.03
N GLY A 237 22.14 3.42 -10.10
CA GLY A 237 20.72 3.27 -10.39
C GLY A 237 20.14 4.45 -11.17
N VAL A 238 20.49 5.69 -10.78
CA VAL A 238 20.01 6.91 -11.44
C VAL A 238 20.49 6.98 -12.88
N GLU A 239 21.79 6.70 -13.15
CA GLU A 239 22.30 6.71 -14.52
C GLU A 239 21.70 5.58 -15.37
N ALA A 240 21.46 4.40 -14.81
CA ALA A 240 20.73 3.34 -15.50
C ALA A 240 19.29 3.80 -15.83
N ALA A 241 18.57 4.39 -14.87
CA ALA A 241 17.21 4.88 -15.08
C ALA A 241 17.15 5.96 -16.17
N LYS A 242 18.06 6.92 -16.16
CA LYS A 242 18.19 7.99 -17.18
C LYS A 242 18.44 7.40 -18.56
N THR A 243 19.37 6.45 -18.64
CA THR A 243 19.70 5.77 -19.91
C THR A 243 18.49 5.06 -20.49
N LEU A 244 17.78 4.30 -19.67
CA LEU A 244 16.56 3.59 -20.09
C LEU A 244 15.42 4.55 -20.45
N ALA A 245 15.22 5.61 -19.66
CA ALA A 245 14.21 6.63 -19.94
C ALA A 245 14.45 7.31 -21.28
N PHE A 246 15.72 7.64 -21.59
CA PHE A 246 16.11 8.23 -22.84
C PHE A 246 15.94 7.26 -24.03
N LEU A 247 16.45 6.03 -23.93
CA LEU A 247 16.41 5.05 -25.00
C LEU A 247 14.98 4.67 -25.40
N TYR A 248 14.11 4.50 -24.42
CA TYR A 248 12.74 4.03 -24.63
C TYR A 248 11.69 5.14 -24.55
N ASN A 249 12.13 6.40 -24.49
CA ASN A 249 11.25 7.58 -24.38
C ASN A 249 10.16 7.43 -23.31
N LYS A 250 10.59 7.03 -22.08
CA LYS A 250 9.70 6.82 -20.94
C LYS A 250 9.87 7.95 -19.91
N PRO A 251 8.79 8.36 -19.21
CA PRO A 251 8.88 9.29 -18.09
C PRO A 251 9.82 8.76 -17.00
N LEU A 252 10.68 9.62 -16.47
CA LEU A 252 11.60 9.33 -15.37
C LEU A 252 11.02 9.86 -14.07
N ILE A 253 10.82 9.00 -13.08
CA ILE A 253 10.18 9.33 -11.81
C ILE A 253 11.21 9.23 -10.69
N PRO A 254 11.60 10.35 -10.08
CA PRO A 254 12.45 10.34 -8.90
C PRO A 254 11.63 9.90 -7.67
N VAL A 255 12.11 8.91 -6.96
CA VAL A 255 11.46 8.40 -5.74
C VAL A 255 12.38 8.58 -4.54
N HIS A 256 11.83 9.12 -3.46
CA HIS A 256 12.52 9.16 -2.18
C HIS A 256 12.52 7.77 -1.54
N HIS A 257 13.67 7.29 -1.07
CA HIS A 257 13.81 5.94 -0.51
C HIS A 257 12.81 5.65 0.63
N ILE A 258 12.61 6.62 1.54
CA ILE A 258 11.63 6.48 2.62
C ILE A 258 10.19 6.42 2.11
N ALA A 259 9.84 7.17 1.04
CA ALA A 259 8.56 7.01 0.39
C ALA A 259 8.38 5.59 -0.15
N GLY A 260 9.43 5.00 -0.74
CA GLY A 260 9.44 3.60 -1.15
C GLY A 260 9.02 2.68 -0.01
N HIS A 261 9.68 2.75 1.13
CA HIS A 261 9.34 1.93 2.31
C HIS A 261 7.89 2.10 2.77
N ILE A 262 7.36 3.33 2.76
CA ILE A 262 5.96 3.60 3.11
C ILE A 262 5.04 2.89 2.11
N TYR A 263 5.26 3.09 0.82
CA TYR A 263 4.44 2.53 -0.26
C TYR A 263 4.62 1.02 -0.48
N ALA A 264 5.64 0.38 0.09
CA ALA A 264 5.75 -1.08 0.17
C ALA A 264 4.50 -1.72 0.79
N ASN A 265 3.81 -1.01 1.69
CA ASN A 265 2.57 -1.46 2.31
C ASN A 265 1.41 -1.58 1.32
N ASN A 266 1.38 -0.80 0.23
CA ASN A 266 0.38 -0.92 -0.84
C ASN A 266 0.42 -2.27 -1.56
N LEU A 267 1.56 -2.94 -1.57
CA LEU A 267 1.71 -4.29 -2.13
C LEU A 267 1.06 -5.39 -1.26
N VAL A 268 0.63 -5.03 -0.04
CA VAL A 268 -0.09 -5.91 0.90
C VAL A 268 -1.55 -5.49 1.02
N LYS A 269 -1.76 -4.21 1.34
CA LYS A 269 -3.09 -3.59 1.47
C LYS A 269 -2.98 -2.13 1.07
N ARG A 270 -3.96 -1.66 0.27
CA ARG A 270 -4.01 -0.24 -0.13
C ARG A 270 -3.99 0.67 1.10
N LEU A 271 -3.16 1.70 1.06
CA LEU A 271 -3.07 2.70 2.13
C LEU A 271 -4.39 3.45 2.28
N GLU A 272 -4.80 3.66 3.52
CA GLU A 272 -5.98 4.44 3.90
C GLU A 272 -5.53 5.68 4.67
N PHE A 273 -6.03 6.85 4.28
CA PHE A 273 -5.64 8.14 4.84
C PHE A 273 -6.75 8.76 5.71
N PRO A 274 -6.41 9.64 6.69
CA PRO A 274 -5.05 9.95 7.11
C PRO A 274 -4.36 8.78 7.82
N LEU A 275 -3.01 8.74 7.78
CA LEU A 275 -2.24 7.70 8.44
C LEU A 275 -1.00 8.25 9.17
N ILE A 276 -0.50 7.48 10.14
CA ILE A 276 0.85 7.62 10.70
C ILE A 276 1.71 6.47 10.17
N ALA A 277 2.88 6.79 9.63
CA ALA A 277 3.90 5.82 9.25
C ALA A 277 5.04 5.86 10.28
N LEU A 278 5.36 4.72 10.88
CA LEU A 278 6.60 4.52 11.61
C LEU A 278 7.59 3.82 10.68
N VAL A 279 8.57 4.59 10.21
CA VAL A 279 9.65 4.08 9.35
C VAL A 279 10.84 3.74 10.22
N ILE A 280 11.23 2.46 10.24
CA ILE A 280 12.32 1.90 11.04
C ILE A 280 13.21 1.03 10.18
N SER A 281 14.41 1.52 9.88
CA SER A 281 15.39 0.82 9.03
C SER A 281 16.81 0.88 9.63
N GLY A 282 17.79 0.39 8.89
CA GLY A 282 19.21 0.50 9.27
C GLY A 282 19.66 1.95 9.45
N GLY A 283 19.20 2.87 8.59
CA GLY A 283 19.62 4.27 8.59
C GLY A 283 18.57 5.26 9.08
N HIS A 284 17.31 4.85 9.26
CA HIS A 284 16.22 5.77 9.56
C HIS A 284 15.33 5.29 10.70
N THR A 285 14.89 6.23 11.53
CA THR A 285 13.82 6.04 12.51
C THR A 285 13.00 7.31 12.52
N GLU A 286 11.81 7.27 11.89
CA GLU A 286 11.00 8.46 11.64
C GLU A 286 9.51 8.18 11.84
N LEU A 287 8.80 9.17 12.39
CA LEU A 287 7.35 9.24 12.41
C LEU A 287 6.90 10.25 11.37
N ILE A 288 6.03 9.80 10.46
CA ILE A 288 5.54 10.59 9.34
C ILE A 288 4.02 10.57 9.36
N TYR A 289 3.40 11.74 9.33
CA TYR A 289 1.97 11.91 9.12
C TYR A 289 1.69 12.10 7.64
N MET A 290 0.68 11.40 7.12
CA MET A 290 0.18 11.57 5.76
C MET A 290 -1.33 11.81 5.78
N GLU A 291 -1.75 12.95 5.23
CA GLU A 291 -3.15 13.31 5.08
C GLU A 291 -3.80 12.65 3.85
N LYS A 292 -3.02 12.50 2.79
CA LYS A 292 -3.39 11.88 1.51
C LYS A 292 -2.16 11.26 0.84
N ASP A 293 -2.36 10.64 -0.32
CA ASP A 293 -1.24 10.16 -1.14
C ASP A 293 -0.20 11.27 -1.38
N TYR A 294 1.07 10.90 -1.31
CA TYR A 294 2.25 11.75 -1.52
C TYR A 294 2.28 13.06 -0.69
N SER A 295 1.60 13.08 0.46
CA SER A 295 1.62 14.19 1.42
C SER A 295 2.39 13.78 2.66
N PHE A 296 3.67 14.07 2.71
CA PHE A 296 4.55 13.66 3.80
C PHE A 296 4.81 14.81 4.76
N LYS A 297 4.56 14.56 6.06
CA LYS A 297 4.92 15.49 7.14
C LYS A 297 5.68 14.71 8.21
N LYS A 298 6.99 14.88 8.24
CA LYS A 298 7.82 14.33 9.32
C LYS A 298 7.45 15.02 10.63
N ILE A 299 6.97 14.26 11.60
CA ILE A 299 6.56 14.77 12.93
C ILE A 299 7.59 14.45 14.00
N GLY A 300 8.48 13.47 13.77
CA GLY A 300 9.60 13.13 14.63
C GLY A 300 10.59 12.23 13.92
N GLY A 301 11.78 12.11 14.48
CA GLY A 301 12.82 11.24 13.96
C GLY A 301 13.95 11.06 14.96
N THR A 302 14.90 10.16 14.66
CA THR A 302 16.05 9.98 15.52
C THR A 302 16.96 11.20 15.50
N LEU A 303 17.51 11.54 16.65
CA LEU A 303 18.50 12.62 16.84
C LEU A 303 19.96 12.13 16.74
N ASP A 304 20.13 10.80 16.73
CA ASP A 304 21.44 10.14 16.69
C ASP A 304 21.35 8.81 15.90
N ASP A 305 21.73 7.67 16.48
CA ASP A 305 21.69 6.38 15.82
C ASP A 305 20.25 6.00 15.42
N ALA A 306 20.07 5.44 14.22
CA ALA A 306 18.80 4.78 13.87
C ALA A 306 18.62 3.50 14.68
N VAL A 307 17.38 3.05 14.82
CA VAL A 307 17.08 1.84 15.62
C VAL A 307 17.78 0.59 15.06
N GLY A 308 17.81 0.41 13.74
CA GLY A 308 18.51 -0.72 13.10
C GLY A 308 20.02 -0.66 13.32
N GLU A 309 20.61 0.50 13.19
CA GLU A 309 22.02 0.72 13.51
C GLU A 309 22.34 0.41 14.97
N CYS A 310 21.42 0.75 15.88
CA CYS A 310 21.56 0.40 17.30
C CYS A 310 21.53 -1.11 17.51
N TYR A 311 20.65 -1.84 16.83
CA TYR A 311 20.65 -3.32 16.85
C TYR A 311 21.98 -3.91 16.38
N ASP A 312 22.55 -3.42 15.28
CA ASP A 312 23.81 -3.91 14.74
C ASP A 312 24.99 -3.61 15.67
N LYS A 313 25.02 -2.41 16.26
CA LYS A 313 26.06 -2.02 17.22
C LYS A 313 26.00 -2.85 18.51
N VAL A 314 24.80 -3.08 19.04
CA VAL A 314 24.59 -3.96 20.20
C VAL A 314 24.93 -5.41 19.84
N GLY A 315 24.56 -5.87 18.66
CA GLY A 315 24.91 -7.20 18.15
C GLY A 315 26.41 -7.46 18.18
N ARG A 316 27.23 -6.52 17.76
CA ARG A 316 28.70 -6.61 17.86
C ARG A 316 29.18 -6.76 19.30
N VAL A 317 28.56 -6.01 20.23
CA VAL A 317 28.96 -6.08 21.68
C VAL A 317 28.70 -7.45 22.25
N ILE A 318 27.57 -8.08 21.89
CA ILE A 318 27.24 -9.44 22.37
C ILE A 318 27.84 -10.55 21.50
N GLY A 319 28.60 -10.18 20.46
CA GLY A 319 29.32 -11.14 19.61
C GLY A 319 28.38 -11.94 18.69
N VAL A 320 27.38 -11.31 18.09
CA VAL A 320 26.56 -11.91 17.02
C VAL A 320 26.96 -11.36 15.65
N GLU A 321 26.66 -12.13 14.60
CA GLU A 321 27.00 -11.78 13.22
C GLU A 321 26.14 -10.66 12.68
N TYR A 322 26.67 -9.97 11.68
CA TYR A 322 25.94 -8.96 10.90
C TYR A 322 25.02 -9.65 9.86
N PRO A 323 23.77 -9.17 9.68
CA PRO A 323 23.09 -8.11 10.42
C PRO A 323 22.63 -8.57 11.83
N GLY A 324 22.85 -7.70 12.84
CA GLY A 324 22.57 -8.03 14.24
C GLY A 324 21.09 -8.10 14.60
N GLY A 325 20.24 -7.30 13.90
CA GLY A 325 18.81 -7.19 14.20
C GLY A 325 18.06 -8.52 14.25
N PRO A 326 18.07 -9.33 13.18
CA PRO A 326 17.37 -10.63 13.16
C PRO A 326 17.90 -11.62 14.21
N VAL A 327 19.19 -11.58 14.52
CA VAL A 327 19.81 -12.47 15.53
C VAL A 327 19.38 -12.05 16.94
N ILE A 328 19.38 -10.75 17.24
CA ILE A 328 18.89 -10.22 18.53
C ILE A 328 17.42 -10.54 18.72
N ASP A 329 16.58 -10.36 17.70
CA ASP A 329 15.15 -10.70 17.77
C ASP A 329 14.94 -12.18 18.12
N LYS A 330 15.68 -13.07 17.49
CA LYS A 330 15.64 -14.52 17.80
C LYS A 330 16.09 -14.82 19.24
N LEU A 331 17.20 -14.23 19.71
CA LEU A 331 17.69 -14.40 21.06
C LEU A 331 16.71 -13.84 22.09
N ALA A 332 16.12 -12.69 21.84
CA ALA A 332 15.16 -12.06 22.73
C ALA A 332 13.93 -12.92 23.02
N HIS A 333 13.46 -13.69 22.04
CA HIS A 333 12.34 -14.63 22.23
C HIS A 333 12.65 -15.78 23.18
N SER A 334 13.93 -16.12 23.36
CA SER A 334 14.37 -17.19 24.27
C SER A 334 14.80 -16.67 25.64
N GLY A 335 14.96 -15.34 25.77
CA GLY A 335 15.43 -14.67 26.96
C GLY A 335 14.36 -14.19 27.92
N LYS A 336 14.80 -13.61 29.04
CA LYS A 336 13.98 -12.88 30.01
C LYS A 336 14.58 -11.50 30.25
N PRO A 337 13.76 -10.44 30.48
CA PRO A 337 14.24 -9.08 30.66
C PRO A 337 14.82 -8.87 32.07
N THR A 338 15.99 -9.37 32.32
CA THR A 338 16.65 -9.34 33.65
C THR A 338 17.63 -8.19 33.84
N TYR A 339 18.07 -7.55 32.74
CA TYR A 339 19.00 -6.43 32.80
C TYR A 339 18.26 -5.11 32.81
N LYS A 340 18.61 -4.19 33.70
CA LYS A 340 18.05 -2.85 33.74
C LYS A 340 18.78 -1.94 32.75
N LEU A 341 18.08 -1.50 31.74
CA LEU A 341 18.55 -0.55 30.74
C LEU A 341 17.72 0.75 30.82
N PRO A 342 18.32 1.89 30.52
CA PRO A 342 17.60 3.17 30.54
C PRO A 342 16.62 3.28 29.39
N LEU A 343 15.45 3.89 29.62
CA LEU A 343 14.52 4.28 28.55
C LEU A 343 15.07 5.55 27.88
N PRO A 344 15.42 5.48 26.58
CA PRO A 344 16.04 6.63 25.92
C PRO A 344 15.02 7.73 25.61
N LEU A 345 15.46 8.99 25.70
CA LEU A 345 14.73 10.21 25.33
C LEU A 345 13.22 10.17 25.74
N ASN A 346 12.97 10.00 27.03
CA ASN A 346 11.62 9.96 27.57
C ASN A 346 11.08 11.39 27.79
N ASP A 347 10.83 12.09 26.69
CA ASP A 347 10.31 13.47 26.65
C ASP A 347 8.94 13.56 25.96
N ASN A 348 8.43 14.77 25.82
CA ASN A 348 7.16 15.05 25.15
C ASN A 348 7.32 15.30 23.64
N THR A 349 8.49 15.09 23.04
CA THR A 349 8.69 15.15 21.59
C THR A 349 8.37 13.80 20.93
N TYR A 350 8.21 13.79 19.61
CA TYR A 350 8.14 12.56 18.83
C TYR A 350 9.52 12.08 18.35
N ASN A 351 10.60 12.76 18.78
CA ASN A 351 11.94 12.36 18.42
C ASN A 351 12.41 11.12 19.18
N PHE A 352 13.33 10.40 18.59
CA PHE A 352 13.97 9.20 19.14
C PHE A 352 15.46 9.48 19.40
N SER A 353 16.07 8.65 20.24
CA SER A 353 17.51 8.61 20.45
C SER A 353 17.88 7.21 20.93
N PHE A 354 18.91 6.61 20.36
CA PHE A 354 19.32 5.24 20.69
C PHE A 354 20.80 5.12 21.07
N SER A 355 21.61 6.17 20.89
CA SER A 355 23.05 6.14 21.22
C SER A 355 23.31 5.92 22.71
N GLY A 356 22.44 6.48 23.58
CA GLY A 356 22.54 6.27 25.03
C GLY A 356 22.24 4.82 25.44
N LEU A 357 21.28 4.19 24.80
CA LEU A 357 20.96 2.77 25.04
C LEU A 357 22.10 1.85 24.62
N LYS A 358 22.70 2.10 23.44
CA LYS A 358 23.91 1.40 22.99
C LYS A 358 25.03 1.50 24.03
N SER A 359 25.32 2.72 24.51
CA SER A 359 26.36 2.96 25.48
C SER A 359 26.08 2.26 26.82
N ALA A 360 24.82 2.21 27.25
CA ALA A 360 24.40 1.48 28.44
C ALA A 360 24.68 -0.03 28.31
N VAL A 361 24.39 -0.63 27.15
CA VAL A 361 24.70 -2.05 26.88
C VAL A 361 26.20 -2.33 26.88
N ILE A 362 26.99 -1.45 26.25
CA ILE A 362 28.47 -1.58 26.25
C ILE A 362 29.00 -1.53 27.67
N ASN A 363 28.58 -0.56 28.48
CA ASN A 363 29.02 -0.43 29.87
C ASN A 363 28.60 -1.61 30.73
N LEU A 364 27.37 -2.12 30.54
CA LEU A 364 26.88 -3.31 31.22
C LEU A 364 27.75 -4.52 30.90
N ALA A 365 28.00 -4.79 29.62
CA ALA A 365 28.83 -5.90 29.18
C ALA A 365 30.27 -5.83 29.76
N HIS A 366 30.82 -4.63 29.77
CA HIS A 366 32.14 -4.41 30.36
C HIS A 366 32.17 -4.64 31.88
N ASN A 367 31.16 -4.15 32.60
CA ASN A 367 31.04 -4.30 34.04
C ASN A 367 30.86 -5.78 34.47
N GLU A 368 30.01 -6.53 33.74
CA GLU A 368 29.85 -7.99 34.01
C GLU A 368 31.14 -8.74 33.78
N LYS A 369 31.87 -8.44 32.70
CA LYS A 369 33.17 -9.02 32.40
C LYS A 369 34.20 -8.70 33.48
N GLN A 370 34.24 -7.47 34.01
CA GLN A 370 35.15 -7.08 35.12
C GLN A 370 34.83 -7.83 36.43
N ARG A 371 33.56 -8.17 36.67
CA ARG A 371 33.11 -8.94 37.82
C ARG A 371 33.35 -10.45 37.65
N GLY A 372 33.89 -10.89 36.51
CA GLY A 372 34.07 -12.29 36.19
C GLY A 372 32.76 -13.04 35.92
N LEU A 373 31.68 -12.32 35.64
CA LEU A 373 30.38 -12.88 35.31
C LEU A 373 30.25 -13.05 33.79
N GLU A 374 29.67 -14.17 33.38
CA GLU A 374 29.34 -14.39 31.97
C GLU A 374 28.03 -13.72 31.63
N LEU A 375 28.03 -12.95 30.53
CA LEU A 375 26.84 -12.23 30.05
C LEU A 375 25.88 -13.23 29.42
N ASN A 376 24.65 -13.30 29.94
CA ASN A 376 23.58 -14.04 29.29
C ASN A 376 23.05 -13.28 28.10
N LYS A 377 23.39 -13.74 26.89
CA LYS A 377 23.07 -13.04 25.63
C LYS A 377 21.56 -12.97 25.35
N GLU A 378 20.84 -14.03 25.64
CA GLU A 378 19.41 -14.13 25.46
C GLU A 378 18.66 -13.12 26.34
N ASN A 379 19.03 -13.05 27.61
CA ASN A 379 18.41 -12.13 28.55
C ASN A 379 18.76 -10.67 28.24
N LEU A 380 19.98 -10.40 27.81
CA LEU A 380 20.34 -9.05 27.38
C LEU A 380 19.64 -8.64 26.11
N ALA A 381 19.55 -9.51 25.12
CA ALA A 381 18.79 -9.29 23.90
C ALA A 381 17.31 -9.01 24.20
N CYS A 382 16.68 -9.77 25.11
CA CYS A 382 15.32 -9.57 25.57
C CYS A 382 15.16 -8.21 26.25
N SER A 383 16.02 -7.88 27.22
CA SER A 383 15.97 -6.60 27.93
C SER A 383 16.17 -5.40 27.00
N PHE A 384 17.09 -5.50 26.04
CA PHE A 384 17.33 -4.48 25.02
C PHE A 384 16.13 -4.30 24.10
N GLN A 385 15.59 -5.40 23.57
CA GLN A 385 14.44 -5.36 22.65
C GLN A 385 13.18 -4.80 23.32
N GLU A 386 12.91 -5.12 24.59
CA GLU A 386 11.79 -4.54 25.32
C GLU A 386 11.87 -3.01 25.43
N ILE A 387 13.05 -2.46 25.71
CA ILE A 387 13.26 -1.00 25.77
C ILE A 387 13.05 -0.35 24.39
N ILE A 388 13.53 -0.99 23.32
CA ILE A 388 13.28 -0.52 21.95
C ILE A 388 11.77 -0.51 21.65
N ILE A 389 11.08 -1.61 21.93
CA ILE A 389 9.65 -1.78 21.71
C ILE A 389 8.86 -0.71 22.50
N GLU A 390 9.18 -0.52 23.79
CA GLU A 390 8.54 0.49 24.63
C GLU A 390 8.73 1.90 24.06
N THR A 391 9.96 2.22 23.65
CA THR A 391 10.31 3.53 23.10
C THR A 391 9.50 3.83 21.81
N LEU A 392 9.48 2.87 20.87
CA LEU A 392 8.78 3.01 19.61
C LEU A 392 7.25 3.09 19.80
N THR A 393 6.69 2.17 20.59
CA THR A 393 5.23 2.10 20.77
C THR A 393 4.70 3.30 21.52
N LYS A 394 5.35 3.75 22.60
CA LYS A 394 4.92 4.89 23.41
C LYS A 394 4.75 6.17 22.57
N LYS A 395 5.72 6.49 21.73
CA LYS A 395 5.70 7.70 20.89
C LYS A 395 4.75 7.58 19.71
N THR A 396 4.68 6.40 19.08
CA THR A 396 3.78 6.14 17.96
C THR A 396 2.30 6.17 18.37
N MET A 397 1.94 5.47 19.45
CA MET A 397 0.56 5.47 19.96
C MET A 397 0.11 6.86 20.41
N ARG A 398 1.02 7.63 21.01
CA ARG A 398 0.74 9.03 21.34
C ARG A 398 0.49 9.86 20.08
N ALA A 399 1.29 9.71 19.02
CA ALA A 399 1.09 10.41 17.77
C ALA A 399 -0.27 10.09 17.14
N LEU A 400 -0.67 8.82 17.07
CA LEU A 400 -1.99 8.40 16.58
C LEU A 400 -3.12 9.10 17.35
N LYS A 401 -3.01 9.18 18.67
CA LYS A 401 -4.01 9.83 19.52
C LYS A 401 -4.06 11.34 19.35
N GLU A 402 -2.91 12.02 19.37
CA GLU A 402 -2.83 13.48 19.29
C GLU A 402 -3.20 14.01 17.88
N TYR A 403 -2.88 13.26 16.81
CA TYR A 403 -3.29 13.58 15.44
C TYR A 403 -4.68 13.06 15.10
N ASN A 404 -5.35 12.34 16.02
CA ASN A 404 -6.66 11.71 15.80
C ASN A 404 -6.71 10.83 14.55
N VAL A 405 -5.69 9.98 14.36
CA VAL A 405 -5.53 9.09 13.21
C VAL A 405 -5.80 7.65 13.63
N LYS A 406 -6.50 6.90 12.78
CA LYS A 406 -6.87 5.50 13.03
C LYS A 406 -6.12 4.49 12.15
N ASN A 407 -5.19 4.94 11.31
CA ASN A 407 -4.42 4.08 10.43
C ASN A 407 -2.94 4.17 10.76
N LEU A 408 -2.33 3.05 11.09
CA LEU A 408 -0.90 2.90 11.35
C LEU A 408 -0.26 2.02 10.27
N ILE A 409 0.90 2.43 9.78
CA ILE A 409 1.76 1.53 9.01
C ILE A 409 3.15 1.45 9.66
N LEU A 410 3.74 0.26 9.62
CA LEU A 410 5.16 0.07 9.85
C LEU A 410 5.87 -0.02 8.50
N ALA A 411 7.09 0.49 8.41
CA ALA A 411 7.88 0.48 7.20
C ALA A 411 9.38 0.36 7.50
N GLY A 412 10.16 -0.14 6.53
CA GLY A 412 11.59 -0.35 6.66
C GLY A 412 11.98 -1.71 7.21
N GLY A 413 13.28 -2.05 7.08
CA GLY A 413 13.79 -3.40 7.37
C GLY A 413 13.56 -3.88 8.81
N VAL A 414 13.63 -2.98 9.79
CA VAL A 414 13.37 -3.32 11.20
C VAL A 414 11.89 -3.63 11.46
N ALA A 415 10.98 -3.19 10.58
CA ALA A 415 9.58 -3.61 10.63
C ALA A 415 9.37 -5.13 10.39
N ALA A 416 10.40 -5.87 9.99
CA ALA A 416 10.39 -7.34 9.95
C ALA A 416 10.58 -8.00 11.34
N ASN A 417 11.05 -7.24 12.34
CA ASN A 417 11.27 -7.75 13.70
C ASN A 417 9.95 -8.25 14.32
N LYS A 418 9.96 -9.52 14.75
CA LYS A 418 8.75 -10.21 15.22
C LYS A 418 8.23 -9.62 16.54
N GLY A 419 9.11 -9.33 17.49
CA GLY A 419 8.70 -8.76 18.78
C GLY A 419 8.08 -7.37 18.63
N ILE A 420 8.59 -6.52 17.71
CA ILE A 420 8.01 -5.22 17.39
C ILE A 420 6.62 -5.39 16.80
N ARG A 421 6.44 -6.27 15.82
CA ARG A 421 5.15 -6.54 15.19
C ARG A 421 4.10 -6.99 16.19
N GLU A 422 4.39 -8.05 16.94
CA GLU A 422 3.46 -8.61 17.92
C GLU A 422 2.98 -7.55 18.94
N LYS A 423 3.88 -6.67 19.37
CA LYS A 423 3.49 -5.59 20.28
C LYS A 423 2.61 -4.54 19.65
N PHE A 424 2.92 -4.12 18.41
CA PHE A 424 2.07 -3.15 17.70
C PHE A 424 0.72 -3.75 17.32
N GLU A 425 0.66 -5.00 16.86
CA GLU A 425 -0.59 -5.72 16.57
C GLU A 425 -1.51 -5.70 17.80
N LYS A 426 -0.98 -6.14 18.94
CA LYS A 426 -1.74 -6.15 20.20
C LYS A 426 -2.28 -4.75 20.59
N LEU A 427 -1.43 -3.72 20.54
CA LEU A 427 -1.83 -2.36 20.90
C LEU A 427 -2.86 -1.77 19.91
N CYS A 428 -2.72 -2.05 18.62
CA CYS A 428 -3.65 -1.60 17.60
C CYS A 428 -5.03 -2.27 17.77
N GLU A 429 -5.08 -3.55 18.10
CA GLU A 429 -6.32 -4.28 18.40
C GLU A 429 -7.01 -3.71 19.65
N GLU A 430 -6.25 -3.49 20.74
CA GLU A 430 -6.75 -2.90 21.99
C GLU A 430 -7.36 -1.49 21.80
N GLU A 431 -6.76 -0.66 20.94
CA GLU A 431 -7.15 0.74 20.68
C GLU A 431 -8.04 0.93 19.45
N ASN A 432 -8.46 -0.16 18.78
CA ASN A 432 -9.22 -0.13 17.53
C ASN A 432 -8.58 0.73 16.43
N ILE A 433 -7.28 0.51 16.19
CA ILE A 433 -6.47 1.16 15.16
C ILE A 433 -6.30 0.18 14.00
N ASN A 434 -6.57 0.61 12.78
CA ASN A 434 -6.25 -0.15 11.58
C ASN A 434 -4.74 -0.16 11.37
N TYR A 435 -4.16 -1.30 11.11
CA TYR A 435 -2.73 -1.39 10.87
C TYR A 435 -2.40 -2.18 9.60
N THR A 436 -1.28 -1.86 8.99
CA THR A 436 -0.69 -2.62 7.89
C THR A 436 0.81 -2.68 8.09
N PHE A 437 1.36 -3.88 8.01
CA PHE A 437 2.79 -4.13 8.05
C PHE A 437 3.21 -4.78 6.74
N PRO A 438 4.37 -4.42 6.18
CA PRO A 438 4.82 -5.02 4.93
C PRO A 438 5.08 -6.50 5.15
N SER A 439 4.83 -7.33 4.15
CA SER A 439 5.34 -8.70 4.22
C SER A 439 6.88 -8.67 4.34
N ILE A 440 7.48 -9.71 4.91
CA ILE A 440 8.94 -9.79 5.08
C ILE A 440 9.66 -9.52 3.75
N LYS A 441 9.09 -9.99 2.65
CA LYS A 441 9.59 -9.78 1.28
C LYS A 441 9.74 -8.30 0.91
N TYR A 442 8.87 -7.42 1.43
CA TYR A 442 8.85 -5.99 1.09
C TYR A 442 9.39 -5.08 2.21
N ALA A 443 9.79 -5.65 3.34
CA ALA A 443 10.30 -4.88 4.48
C ALA A 443 11.71 -4.35 4.23
N THR A 444 12.59 -5.15 3.62
CA THR A 444 13.96 -4.76 3.25
C THR A 444 13.98 -4.01 1.92
N ASP A 445 15.13 -3.44 1.57
CA ASP A 445 15.31 -2.67 0.33
C ASP A 445 15.01 -3.52 -0.90
N ASN A 446 14.09 -3.04 -1.73
CA ASN A 446 13.67 -3.71 -2.95
C ASN A 446 13.04 -2.72 -3.94
N ALA A 447 13.09 -3.04 -5.23
CA ALA A 447 12.55 -2.16 -6.27
C ALA A 447 11.01 -2.16 -6.36
N ALA A 448 10.31 -3.16 -5.79
CA ALA A 448 8.85 -3.16 -5.81
C ALA A 448 8.27 -2.00 -4.97
N MET A 449 8.92 -1.65 -3.85
CA MET A 449 8.57 -0.49 -3.05
C MET A 449 8.74 0.82 -3.84
N ILE A 450 9.79 0.90 -4.66
CA ILE A 450 10.08 2.06 -5.51
C ILE A 450 9.10 2.16 -6.66
N ALA A 451 8.77 1.04 -7.31
CA ALA A 451 7.76 1.00 -8.36
C ALA A 451 6.36 1.35 -7.83
N SER A 452 6.00 0.88 -6.63
CA SER A 452 4.74 1.24 -5.98
C SER A 452 4.67 2.74 -5.68
N ALA A 453 5.67 3.32 -5.02
CA ALA A 453 5.75 4.77 -4.77
C ALA A 453 5.78 5.56 -6.09
N GLY A 454 6.53 5.08 -7.08
CA GLY A 454 6.65 5.67 -8.41
C GLY A 454 5.32 5.77 -9.14
N TYR A 455 4.41 4.82 -8.96
CA TYR A 455 3.07 4.90 -9.53
C TYR A 455 2.29 6.12 -9.02
N TYR A 456 2.26 6.33 -7.71
CA TYR A 456 1.56 7.48 -7.12
C TYR A 456 2.25 8.80 -7.44
N ALA A 457 3.59 8.82 -7.50
CA ALA A 457 4.34 9.97 -7.98
C ALA A 457 4.02 10.30 -9.45
N TYR A 458 3.91 9.28 -10.31
CA TYR A 458 3.51 9.43 -11.71
C TYR A 458 2.11 10.04 -11.84
N LEU A 459 1.13 9.57 -11.04
CA LEU A 459 -0.23 10.14 -11.03
C LEU A 459 -0.27 11.60 -10.57
N GLU A 460 0.62 12.01 -9.67
CA GLU A 460 0.80 13.40 -9.23
C GLU A 460 1.60 14.25 -10.23
N GLY A 461 2.02 13.67 -11.37
CA GLY A 461 2.81 14.37 -12.38
C GLY A 461 4.25 14.67 -11.98
N ARG A 462 4.82 13.97 -10.99
CA ARG A 462 6.20 14.15 -10.51
C ARG A 462 7.20 13.48 -11.46
N VAL A 463 7.42 14.11 -12.60
CA VAL A 463 8.36 13.65 -13.64
C VAL A 463 9.60 14.51 -13.60
N SER A 464 10.77 13.90 -13.76
CA SER A 464 12.06 14.58 -13.91
C SER A 464 12.55 14.49 -15.34
N ASP A 465 13.42 15.40 -15.69
CA ASP A 465 14.24 15.32 -16.90
C ASP A 465 15.55 14.54 -16.66
N LEU A 466 16.39 14.45 -17.68
CA LEU A 466 17.66 13.73 -17.62
C LEU A 466 18.75 14.45 -16.79
N THR A 467 18.46 15.61 -16.20
CA THR A 467 19.36 16.30 -15.26
C THR A 467 19.21 15.77 -13.84
N LEU A 468 18.27 14.83 -13.59
CA LEU A 468 18.12 14.18 -12.29
C LEU A 468 19.47 13.74 -11.73
N ASN A 469 19.73 14.08 -10.48
CA ASN A 469 20.94 13.72 -9.77
C ASN A 469 20.62 13.00 -8.45
N SER A 470 21.59 12.23 -7.98
CA SER A 470 21.51 11.53 -6.70
C SER A 470 21.84 12.45 -5.54
N SER A 471 21.27 12.22 -4.38
CA SER A 471 21.62 12.90 -3.14
C SER A 471 21.70 11.94 -1.97
N SER A 472 22.78 12.01 -1.21
CA SER A 472 22.92 11.21 0.01
C SER A 472 21.98 11.63 1.13
N SER A 473 21.46 12.87 1.06
CA SER A 473 20.56 13.44 2.06
C SER A 473 19.57 14.37 1.37
N ILE A 474 18.30 14.00 1.36
CA ILE A 474 17.19 14.81 0.88
C ILE A 474 16.03 14.75 1.87
N GLU A 475 15.25 15.81 1.91
CA GLU A 475 14.02 15.83 2.71
C GLU A 475 12.89 15.13 1.98
N LEU A 476 12.09 14.37 2.73
CA LEU A 476 10.85 13.78 2.25
C LEU A 476 9.78 14.87 2.13
N LYS A 477 9.37 15.15 0.88
CA LYS A 477 8.36 16.20 0.56
C LYS A 477 7.26 15.68 -0.33
#